data_db2ce9e2f28dd0b5644284b2bf26719a
#
_entry.id   db2ce9e2f28dd0b5644284b2bf26719a
#
_cell.length_a   1.000
_cell.length_b   1.000
_cell.length_c   1.000
_cell.angle_alpha   90.00
_cell.angle_beta   90.00
_cell.angle_gamma   90.00
#
_symmetry.space_group_name_H-M   'P 1'
#
loop_
_entity.id
_entity.type
_entity.pdbx_description
1 polymer ?
#
loop_
_entity_poly.entity_id
_entity_poly.type
_entity_poly.pdbx_seq_one_letter_code
_entity_poly.pdbx_strand_id
1 'polypeptide(L)'
;MVGDRRRLLDAIAALGNKHLQEPSQAEPSESIDRSLAPSGGTAGTGTEAERRQLTVMFCDLVGSTPLSTRFDPEDLREILGPYHRCAAKVIGRGGGFVAKYMGDGVLAYFGYPRADEHDAERAVRAAL
;
A
#
# COMPACT_ATOMS: atom_id res chain seq x y z
N MET A 1 -19.46 4.18 23.98
CA MET A 1 -18.26 4.18 23.13
C MET A 1 -18.37 3.34 21.84
N VAL A 2 -19.49 2.67 21.59
CA VAL A 2 -19.72 1.88 20.36
C VAL A 2 -20.03 2.75 19.13
N GLY A 3 -20.46 4.00 19.32
CA GLY A 3 -20.90 4.86 18.23
C GLY A 3 -19.78 5.43 17.33
N ASP A 4 -18.59 5.67 17.87
CA ASP A 4 -17.50 6.29 17.12
C ASP A 4 -16.81 5.29 16.16
N ARG A 5 -16.73 4.02 16.57
CA ARG A 5 -16.19 2.94 15.71
C ARG A 5 -17.05 2.73 14.47
N ARG A 6 -18.36 2.67 14.62
CA ARG A 6 -19.29 2.54 13.49
C ARG A 6 -19.18 3.72 12.52
N ARG A 7 -19.16 4.94 13.03
CA ARG A 7 -19.03 6.14 12.19
C ARG A 7 -17.73 6.15 11.39
N LEU A 8 -16.61 5.72 12.00
CA LEU A 8 -15.33 5.64 11.31
C LEU A 8 -15.32 4.54 10.24
N LEU A 9 -15.85 3.35 10.56
CA LEU A 9 -15.96 2.27 9.61
C LEU A 9 -16.92 2.59 8.46
N ASP A 10 -18.03 3.27 8.75
CA ASP A 10 -18.98 3.74 7.75
C ASP A 10 -18.37 4.82 6.85
N ALA A 11 -17.56 5.74 7.41
CA ALA A 11 -16.82 6.74 6.63
C ALA A 11 -15.78 6.08 5.71
N ILE A 12 -15.03 5.10 6.21
CA ILE A 12 -14.07 4.34 5.41
C ILE A 12 -14.79 3.52 4.33
N ALA A 13 -15.90 2.90 4.65
CA ALA A 13 -16.74 2.16 3.69
C ALA A 13 -17.33 3.08 2.62
N ALA A 14 -17.76 4.29 3.00
CA ALA A 14 -18.29 5.29 2.07
C ALA A 14 -17.22 5.79 1.07
N LEU A 15 -15.97 5.96 1.54
CA LEU A 15 -14.83 6.28 0.67
C LEU A 15 -14.51 5.14 -0.30
N GLY A 16 -14.64 3.88 0.17
CA GLY A 16 -14.45 2.69 -0.67
C GLY A 16 -15.54 2.51 -1.73
N ASN A 17 -16.78 2.89 -1.42
CA ASN A 17 -17.95 2.60 -2.27
C ASN A 17 -18.20 3.64 -3.36
N LYS A 18 -17.64 4.84 -3.26
CA LYS A 18 -17.76 5.88 -4.29
C LYS A 18 -17.05 5.53 -5.59
N HIS A 19 -16.34 4.40 -5.65
CA HIS A 19 -15.47 4.06 -6.77
C HIS A 19 -15.51 2.59 -7.20
N LEU A 20 -16.58 1.85 -6.88
CA LEU A 20 -16.74 0.46 -7.32
C LEU A 20 -17.49 0.36 -8.64
N GLN A 21 -16.72 0.28 -9.69
CA GLN A 21 -17.03 -0.53 -10.86
C GLN A 21 -15.85 -1.49 -11.03
N GLU A 22 -16.12 -2.78 -10.80
CA GLU A 22 -15.11 -3.84 -10.87
C GLU A 22 -14.70 -4.14 -12.31
N PRO A 23 -13.46 -4.68 -12.52
CA PRO A 23 -13.42 -6.09 -12.85
C PRO A 23 -12.30 -6.92 -12.20
N SER A 24 -12.72 -8.14 -11.82
CA SER A 24 -12.01 -9.42 -11.95
C SER A 24 -10.66 -9.68 -11.34
N GLN A 25 -10.71 -10.61 -10.45
CA GLN A 25 -9.78 -11.55 -9.82
C GLN A 25 -8.46 -11.83 -10.54
N ALA A 26 -7.37 -11.75 -9.79
CA ALA A 26 -6.24 -12.65 -9.91
C ALA A 26 -5.63 -12.84 -8.52
N GLU A 27 -5.78 -14.03 -7.98
CA GLU A 27 -5.13 -14.48 -6.75
C GLU A 27 -3.64 -14.74 -7.00
N PRO A 28 -2.74 -14.41 -6.07
CA PRO A 28 -1.39 -14.95 -6.10
C PRO A 28 -1.33 -16.19 -5.21
N SER A 29 -1.16 -17.33 -5.84
CA SER A 29 -0.78 -18.57 -5.17
C SER A 29 0.65 -18.50 -4.65
N GLU A 30 0.79 -18.68 -3.35
CA GLU A 30 2.05 -19.02 -2.70
C GLU A 30 2.53 -20.39 -3.16
N SER A 31 3.78 -20.47 -3.55
CA SER A 31 4.56 -21.70 -3.44
C SER A 31 6.01 -21.36 -3.14
N ILE A 32 6.33 -21.52 -1.87
CA ILE A 32 7.71 -21.56 -1.38
C ILE A 32 8.24 -22.95 -1.70
N ASP A 33 9.15 -23.05 -2.64
CA ASP A 33 9.99 -24.25 -2.75
C ASP A 33 11.45 -23.89 -2.46
N ARG A 34 11.91 -24.54 -1.41
CA ARG A 34 13.24 -24.46 -0.84
C ARG A 34 14.02 -25.63 -1.41
N SER A 35 14.88 -25.40 -2.35
CA SER A 35 15.92 -26.40 -2.67
C SER A 35 17.28 -25.75 -2.79
N LEU A 36 18.14 -26.24 -1.91
CA LEU A 36 19.56 -25.96 -1.77
C LEU A 36 20.35 -26.71 -2.86
N ALA A 37 21.30 -26.10 -3.49
CA ALA A 37 22.73 -26.37 -3.46
C ALA A 37 23.45 -25.90 -4.76
N PRO A 38 24.75 -25.64 -4.69
CA PRO A 38 25.45 -24.78 -5.62
C PRO A 38 26.16 -25.56 -6.73
N SER A 39 26.17 -24.99 -7.90
CA SER A 39 27.19 -25.38 -8.90
C SER A 39 27.58 -24.15 -9.71
N GLY A 40 28.86 -23.91 -9.74
CA GLY A 40 29.52 -22.79 -10.35
C GLY A 40 29.36 -22.68 -11.84
N GLY A 41 29.54 -21.48 -12.32
CA GLY A 41 29.58 -21.15 -13.76
C GLY A 41 29.54 -19.64 -13.95
N THR A 42 30.73 -19.05 -13.99
CA THR A 42 31.08 -17.76 -14.57
C THR A 42 30.10 -17.22 -15.61
N ALA A 43 29.53 -16.05 -15.34
CA ALA A 43 29.43 -14.93 -16.27
C ALA A 43 28.88 -13.75 -15.48
N GLY A 44 29.74 -12.80 -15.16
CA GLY A 44 29.35 -11.54 -14.57
C GLY A 44 28.49 -10.74 -15.54
N THR A 45 27.21 -10.63 -15.26
CA THR A 45 26.47 -9.43 -15.55
C THR A 45 26.27 -8.75 -14.23
N GLY A 46 27.19 -7.84 -13.93
CA GLY A 46 27.03 -6.93 -12.83
C GLY A 46 25.67 -6.27 -12.98
N THR A 47 24.80 -6.53 -12.03
CA THR A 47 23.63 -5.69 -11.81
C THR A 47 24.21 -4.35 -11.39
N GLU A 48 24.56 -3.50 -12.36
CA GLU A 48 24.84 -2.11 -12.10
C GLU A 48 23.63 -1.58 -11.33
N ALA A 49 23.88 -1.09 -10.13
CA ALA A 49 22.86 -0.46 -9.31
C ALA A 49 22.36 0.76 -10.08
N GLU A 50 21.25 0.60 -10.80
CA GLU A 50 20.67 1.65 -11.60
C GLU A 50 20.05 2.70 -10.68
N ARG A 51 20.55 3.93 -10.77
CA ARG A 51 19.94 5.08 -10.10
C ARG A 51 18.69 5.49 -10.87
N ARG A 52 17.53 5.36 -10.21
CA ARG A 52 16.26 5.79 -10.75
C ARG A 52 15.68 6.91 -9.92
N GLN A 53 15.01 7.84 -10.56
CA GLN A 53 14.22 8.85 -9.88
C GLN A 53 12.87 8.24 -9.55
N LEU A 54 12.51 8.26 -8.26
CA LEU A 54 11.24 7.75 -7.75
C LEU A 54 10.51 8.88 -7.03
N THR A 55 9.19 8.92 -7.18
CA THR A 55 8.34 9.72 -6.32
C THR A 55 7.92 8.88 -5.13
N VAL A 56 8.25 9.34 -3.94
CA VAL A 56 7.90 8.69 -2.69
C VAL A 56 6.72 9.39 -2.06
N MET A 57 5.67 8.65 -1.74
CA MET A 57 4.48 9.15 -1.09
C MET A 57 4.33 8.52 0.30
N PHE A 58 4.12 9.35 1.29
CA PHE A 58 3.72 8.95 2.63
C PHE A 58 2.26 9.35 2.85
N CYS A 59 1.46 8.40 3.29
CA CYS A 59 0.09 8.65 3.73
C CYS A 59 -0.01 8.28 5.20
N ASP A 60 -0.78 9.04 5.94
CA ASP A 60 -0.99 8.81 7.36
C ASP A 60 -2.46 9.03 7.73
N LEU A 61 -2.93 8.31 8.75
CA LEU A 61 -4.29 8.43 9.21
C LEU A 61 -4.41 9.56 10.23
N VAL A 62 -5.03 10.66 9.83
CA VAL A 62 -5.25 11.80 10.71
C VAL A 62 -6.04 11.38 11.97
N GLY A 63 -5.49 11.69 13.14
CA GLY A 63 -6.13 11.35 14.42
C GLY A 63 -5.90 9.91 14.88
N SER A 64 -4.97 9.19 14.31
CA SER A 64 -4.61 7.81 14.71
C SER A 64 -4.04 7.73 16.12
N THR A 65 -3.24 8.70 16.54
CA THR A 65 -2.67 8.75 17.89
C THR A 65 -3.74 8.73 18.99
N PRO A 66 -4.79 9.57 18.96
CA PRO A 66 -5.92 9.44 19.89
C PRO A 66 -6.67 8.11 19.77
N LEU A 67 -6.71 7.50 18.58
CA LEU A 67 -7.35 6.18 18.39
C LEU A 67 -6.59 5.09 19.13
N SER A 68 -5.26 5.08 19.06
CA SER A 68 -4.42 4.08 19.72
C SER A 68 -4.50 4.10 21.26
N THR A 69 -4.89 5.25 21.84
CA THR A 69 -5.12 5.36 23.29
C THR A 69 -6.54 4.99 23.72
N ARG A 70 -7.49 4.93 22.78
CA ARG A 70 -8.92 4.69 23.04
C ARG A 70 -9.38 3.28 22.70
N PHE A 71 -8.67 2.57 21.86
CA PHE A 71 -9.02 1.24 21.38
C PHE A 71 -7.96 0.22 21.76
N ASP A 72 -8.39 -1.00 22.03
CA ASP A 72 -7.48 -2.12 22.20
C ASP A 72 -6.76 -2.42 20.88
N PRO A 73 -5.57 -3.05 20.92
CA PRO A 73 -4.78 -3.36 19.72
C PRO A 73 -5.54 -4.16 18.65
N GLU A 74 -6.48 -5.00 19.06
CA GLU A 74 -7.31 -5.81 18.13
C GLU A 74 -8.33 -4.93 17.42
N ASP A 75 -9.04 -4.08 18.16
CA ASP A 75 -9.99 -3.12 17.60
C ASP A 75 -9.30 -2.13 16.65
N LEU A 76 -8.10 -1.67 17.02
CA LEU A 76 -7.32 -0.78 16.19
C LEU A 76 -6.94 -1.44 14.85
N ARG A 77 -6.56 -2.72 14.86
CA ARG A 77 -6.28 -3.48 13.63
C ARG A 77 -7.49 -3.60 12.71
N GLU A 78 -8.68 -3.81 13.29
CA GLU A 78 -9.92 -3.86 12.50
C GLU A 78 -10.24 -2.51 11.82
N ILE A 79 -9.86 -1.40 12.43
CA ILE A 79 -10.00 -0.05 11.86
C ILE A 79 -8.94 0.19 10.76
N LEU A 80 -7.69 -0.16 11.05
CA LEU A 80 -6.56 0.09 10.13
C LEU A 80 -6.64 -0.79 8.87
N GLY A 81 -7.15 -2.02 8.99
CA GLY A 81 -7.27 -2.93 7.85
C GLY A 81 -8.05 -2.36 6.66
N PRO A 82 -9.29 -1.87 6.84
CA PRO A 82 -10.05 -1.20 5.77
C PRO A 82 -9.36 0.05 5.23
N TYR A 83 -8.72 0.84 6.09
CA TYR A 83 -7.95 2.02 5.67
C TYR A 83 -6.79 1.63 4.75
N HIS A 84 -5.97 0.65 5.14
CA HIS A 84 -4.86 0.15 4.32
C HIS A 84 -5.34 -0.38 2.97
N ARG A 85 -6.43 -1.13 2.94
CA ARG A 85 -7.02 -1.62 1.67
C ARG A 85 -7.50 -0.48 0.78
N CYS A 86 -8.12 0.55 1.37
CA CYS A 86 -8.55 1.73 0.63
C CYS A 86 -7.36 2.49 0.04
N ALA A 87 -6.34 2.78 0.86
CA ALA A 87 -5.13 3.46 0.43
C ALA A 87 -4.41 2.67 -0.67
N ALA A 88 -4.22 1.36 -0.49
CA ALA A 88 -3.59 0.49 -1.49
C ALA A 88 -4.33 0.51 -2.83
N LYS A 89 -5.67 0.49 -2.80
CA LYS A 89 -6.50 0.53 -4.01
C LYS A 89 -6.36 1.85 -4.75
N VAL A 90 -6.35 2.98 -4.04
CA VAL A 90 -6.19 4.31 -4.64
C VAL A 90 -4.78 4.47 -5.22
N ILE A 91 -3.75 4.11 -4.46
CA ILE A 91 -2.36 4.14 -4.89
C ILE A 91 -2.15 3.28 -6.13
N GLY A 92 -2.64 2.04 -6.12
CA GLY A 92 -2.52 1.13 -7.26
C GLY A 92 -3.21 1.63 -8.52
N ARG A 93 -4.38 2.27 -8.40
CA ARG A 93 -5.06 2.92 -9.55
C ARG A 93 -4.26 4.06 -10.15
N GLY A 94 -3.54 4.81 -9.29
CA GLY A 94 -2.62 5.86 -9.74
C GLY A 94 -1.33 5.32 -10.35
N GLY A 95 -1.15 3.99 -10.42
CA GLY A 95 0.07 3.37 -10.89
C GLY A 95 1.20 3.36 -9.84
N GLY A 96 0.86 3.57 -8.57
CA GLY A 96 1.79 3.49 -7.46
C GLY A 96 1.92 2.06 -6.92
N PHE A 97 3.03 1.82 -6.26
CA PHE A 97 3.36 0.55 -5.59
C PHE A 97 3.43 0.78 -4.08
N VAL A 98 2.63 0.07 -3.30
CA VAL A 98 2.71 0.11 -1.84
C VAL A 98 3.95 -0.65 -1.39
N ALA A 99 4.92 0.06 -0.85
CA ALA A 99 6.19 -0.50 -0.41
C ALA A 99 6.09 -1.08 1.01
N LYS A 100 5.37 -0.39 1.91
CA LYS A 100 5.29 -0.80 3.31
C LYS A 100 4.09 -0.16 4.02
N TYR A 101 3.50 -0.91 4.95
CA TYR A 101 2.61 -0.40 5.98
C TYR A 101 3.39 -0.19 7.28
N MET A 102 3.22 0.95 7.92
CA MET A 102 3.92 1.36 9.14
C MET A 102 2.90 1.79 10.19
N GLY A 103 2.27 0.81 10.84
CA GLY A 103 1.16 1.09 11.74
C GLY A 103 -0.03 1.68 10.97
N ASP A 104 -0.32 2.94 11.20
CA ASP A 104 -1.33 3.74 10.50
C ASP A 104 -0.82 4.42 9.22
N GLY A 105 0.50 4.40 9.00
CA GLY A 105 1.14 4.96 7.83
C GLY A 105 1.25 4.00 6.65
N VAL A 106 1.25 4.55 5.44
CA VAL A 106 1.48 3.82 4.18
C VAL A 106 2.60 4.50 3.40
N LEU A 107 3.62 3.73 3.07
CA LEU A 107 4.70 4.16 2.19
C LEU A 107 4.47 3.61 0.79
N ALA A 108 4.44 4.48 -0.19
CA ALA A 108 4.26 4.10 -1.58
C ALA A 108 5.29 4.75 -2.51
N TYR A 109 5.58 4.08 -3.62
CA TYR A 109 6.46 4.53 -4.67
C TYR A 109 5.70 4.67 -5.98
N PHE A 110 5.95 5.75 -6.70
CA PHE A 110 5.57 5.92 -8.10
C PHE A 110 6.85 5.96 -8.93
N GLY A 111 6.85 5.27 -10.07
CA GLY A 111 8.05 5.08 -10.88
C GLY A 111 8.79 3.76 -10.60
N TYR A 112 8.18 2.82 -9.90
CA TYR A 112 8.73 1.49 -9.69
C TYR A 112 7.77 0.42 -10.25
N PRO A 113 8.27 -0.61 -10.95
CA PRO A 113 9.67 -0.87 -11.36
C PRO A 113 10.17 -0.04 -12.55
N ARG A 114 9.31 0.73 -13.19
CA ARG A 114 9.62 1.59 -14.33
C ARG A 114 9.25 3.02 -14.00
N ALA A 115 10.21 3.93 -14.17
CA ALA A 115 9.99 5.35 -14.00
C ALA A 115 9.31 5.95 -15.25
N ASP A 116 8.42 6.91 -15.01
CA ASP A 116 7.69 7.68 -16.00
C ASP A 116 7.74 9.17 -15.61
N GLU A 117 7.76 10.05 -16.59
CA GLU A 117 7.83 11.50 -16.35
C GLU A 117 6.63 12.05 -15.57
N HIS A 118 5.50 11.35 -15.60
CA HIS A 118 4.25 11.73 -14.92
C HIS A 118 4.08 11.10 -13.52
N ASP A 119 5.10 10.43 -13.00
CA ASP A 119 4.98 9.73 -11.71
C ASP A 119 4.63 10.66 -10.55
N ALA A 120 5.25 11.83 -10.51
CA ALA A 120 4.96 12.83 -9.48
C ALA A 120 3.51 13.35 -9.59
N GLU A 121 3.03 13.58 -10.79
CA GLU A 121 1.64 14.02 -11.04
C GLU A 121 0.64 12.93 -10.64
N ARG A 122 0.93 11.67 -10.99
CA ARG A 122 0.10 10.53 -10.59
C ARG A 122 0.04 10.35 -9.07
N ALA A 123 1.16 10.57 -8.38
CA ALA A 123 1.20 10.53 -6.93
C ALA A 123 0.30 11.63 -6.31
N VAL A 124 0.39 12.85 -6.80
CA VAL A 124 -0.47 13.96 -6.34
C VAL A 124 -1.94 13.67 -6.63
N ARG A 125 -2.29 13.18 -7.81
CA ARG A 125 -3.67 12.80 -8.15
C ARG A 125 -4.21 11.67 -7.27
N ALA A 126 -3.36 10.73 -6.88
CA ALA A 126 -3.75 9.65 -5.98
C ALA A 126 -3.98 10.13 -4.55
N ALA A 127 -3.38 11.26 -4.15
CA ALA A 127 -3.54 11.86 -2.82
C ALA A 127 -4.76 12.78 -2.68
N LEU A 128 -5.36 13.21 -3.78
CA LEU A 128 -6.55 14.09 -3.83
C LEU A 128 -7.86 13.29 -3.90
#